data_5646a22c3ae53ba922021d1b6f341a33
#
_entry.id   5646a22c3ae53ba922021d1b6f341a33
#
_cell.length_a   1.000
_cell.length_b   1.000
_cell.length_c   1.000
_cell.angle_alpha   90.00
_cell.angle_beta   90.00
_cell.angle_gamma   90.00
#
_symmetry.space_group_name_H-M   'P 1'
#
loop_
_entity.id
_entity.type
_entity.pdbx_description
1 polymer ?
#
loop_
_entity_poly.entity_id
_entity_poly.type
_entity_poly.pdbx_seq_one_letter_code
_entity_poly.pdbx_strand_id
1 'polypeptide(L)'
;MTTPSEFPAPLLNAPWPARLRHFQDFTVAHPRLVDAKERLLAAIRECAPNSVILVLGPTGVGKTTLRARVEQLLTAESLAALQTDPARLPVVSVEAVAPPSGNFNWRDHFRRILYEMNEPLIDQKRKMEGCDGDVHFMPGIKAHGEQYHYAVEQALRHRRPCALLVDEAQHLAKIASGRRLLDQLDVIKSIANRTGTVHVLFGTYDLLAFRNLSGQLSRRSVDVHFCRYRAGNAEDRRTFLNVLGSFERQMPLPEPPELIANWEFLYERSIGCVGVLKEWLVRALAAALSRGASKLTLRDLAAQALTISQCEKMLAEVTEGEARLTESDGDRSRFRMALGLPGIEVDQGRMTAPAPAQPRTMPGQRHAKRDPIGKPVPTHETSGTI
;
A
#
# COMPACT_ATOMS: atom_id res chain seq x y z
N MET A 1 10.31 -26.59 8.86
CA MET A 1 9.43 -26.14 7.75
C MET A 1 8.46 -27.28 7.49
N THR A 2 7.22 -27.18 7.96
CA THR A 2 6.15 -28.14 7.66
C THR A 2 5.86 -28.08 6.17
N THR A 3 5.95 -29.21 5.48
CA THR A 3 5.49 -29.37 4.09
C THR A 3 4.07 -28.82 3.99
N PRO A 4 3.79 -27.89 3.05
CA PRO A 4 2.43 -27.40 2.87
C PRO A 4 1.54 -28.61 2.56
N SER A 5 0.52 -28.82 3.39
CA SER A 5 -0.49 -29.87 3.20
C SER A 5 -1.11 -29.70 1.80
N GLU A 6 -1.23 -30.79 1.06
CA GLU A 6 -2.06 -30.82 -0.14
C GLU A 6 -3.51 -30.51 0.23
N PHE A 7 -4.30 -30.02 -0.73
CA PHE A 7 -5.73 -29.81 -0.48
C PHE A 7 -6.40 -31.16 -0.11
N PRO A 8 -7.48 -31.17 0.70
CA PRO A 8 -8.13 -32.42 1.10
C PRO A 8 -8.68 -33.20 -0.11
N ALA A 9 -8.22 -34.44 -0.32
CA ALA A 9 -8.62 -35.27 -1.45
C ALA A 9 -10.17 -35.38 -1.64
N PRO A 10 -11.01 -35.45 -0.57
CA PRO A 10 -12.46 -35.46 -0.71
C PRO A 10 -13.04 -34.20 -1.39
N LEU A 11 -12.30 -33.10 -1.41
CA LEU A 11 -12.72 -31.85 -2.02
C LEU A 11 -12.92 -31.97 -3.55
N LEU A 12 -12.22 -32.87 -4.21
CA LEU A 12 -12.40 -33.14 -5.66
C LEU A 12 -13.82 -33.60 -6.00
N ASN A 13 -14.49 -34.28 -5.07
CA ASN A 13 -15.86 -34.74 -5.22
C ASN A 13 -16.91 -33.70 -4.79
N ALA A 14 -16.47 -32.57 -4.22
CA ALA A 14 -17.36 -31.51 -3.79
C ALA A 14 -17.84 -30.68 -5.01
N PRO A 15 -19.01 -30.02 -4.91
CA PRO A 15 -19.47 -29.07 -5.92
C PRO A 15 -18.43 -27.99 -6.21
N TRP A 16 -18.35 -27.55 -7.47
CA TRP A 16 -17.35 -26.58 -7.90
C TRP A 16 -17.30 -25.28 -7.05
N PRO A 17 -18.41 -24.73 -6.49
CA PRO A 17 -18.34 -23.54 -5.63
C PRO A 17 -17.58 -23.81 -4.31
N ALA A 18 -17.69 -25.01 -3.75
CA ALA A 18 -16.95 -25.38 -2.54
C ALA A 18 -15.45 -25.52 -2.84
N ARG A 19 -15.10 -26.10 -3.98
CA ARG A 19 -13.71 -26.20 -4.48
C ARG A 19 -13.10 -24.83 -4.70
N LEU A 20 -13.84 -23.91 -5.31
CA LEU A 20 -13.41 -22.54 -5.53
C LEU A 20 -13.21 -21.80 -4.19
N ARG A 21 -14.16 -21.93 -3.25
CA ARG A 21 -14.07 -21.29 -1.92
C ARG A 21 -12.83 -21.74 -1.17
N HIS A 22 -12.52 -23.03 -1.17
CA HIS A 22 -11.28 -23.55 -0.56
C HIS A 22 -10.04 -22.81 -1.10
N PHE A 23 -9.94 -22.66 -2.41
CA PHE A 23 -8.82 -21.95 -3.01
C PHE A 23 -8.87 -20.44 -2.71
N GLN A 24 -10.05 -19.81 -2.66
CA GLN A 24 -10.20 -18.41 -2.27
C GLN A 24 -9.70 -18.14 -0.85
N ASP A 25 -10.05 -19.01 0.10
CA ASP A 25 -9.70 -18.89 1.52
C ASP A 25 -8.22 -19.22 1.80
N PHE A 26 -7.59 -19.98 0.90
CA PHE A 26 -6.19 -20.35 1.04
C PHE A 26 -5.26 -19.13 0.91
N THR A 27 -4.40 -18.94 1.89
CA THR A 27 -3.38 -17.88 1.90
C THR A 27 -1.99 -18.49 2.02
N VAL A 28 -1.09 -18.13 1.11
CA VAL A 28 0.31 -18.56 1.17
C VAL A 28 1.07 -17.71 2.19
N ALA A 29 1.64 -18.37 3.20
CA ALA A 29 2.57 -17.73 4.13
C ALA A 29 3.95 -17.59 3.46
N HIS A 30 4.12 -16.57 2.63
CA HIS A 30 5.40 -16.33 1.94
C HIS A 30 6.29 -15.34 2.72
N PRO A 31 7.63 -15.40 2.57
CA PRO A 31 8.58 -14.63 3.38
C PRO A 31 8.28 -13.13 3.47
N ARG A 32 7.89 -12.48 2.38
CA ARG A 32 7.55 -11.04 2.38
C ARG A 32 6.34 -10.71 3.26
N LEU A 33 5.33 -11.60 3.28
CA LEU A 33 4.16 -11.45 4.16
C LEU A 33 4.54 -11.68 5.63
N VAL A 34 5.39 -12.68 5.88
CA VAL A 34 5.87 -13.00 7.24
C VAL A 34 6.71 -11.86 7.78
N ASP A 35 7.69 -11.36 7.03
CA ASP A 35 8.53 -10.22 7.41
C ASP A 35 7.69 -8.97 7.69
N ALA A 36 6.79 -8.60 6.77
CA ALA A 36 5.92 -7.43 6.96
C ALA A 36 5.03 -7.58 8.21
N LYS A 37 4.50 -8.78 8.47
CA LYS A 37 3.70 -9.10 9.65
C LYS A 37 4.53 -8.94 10.94
N GLU A 38 5.73 -9.51 11.00
CA GLU A 38 6.59 -9.45 12.17
C GLU A 38 7.03 -8.03 12.47
N ARG A 39 7.45 -7.28 11.45
CA ARG A 39 7.81 -5.87 11.58
C ARG A 39 6.64 -5.01 12.03
N LEU A 40 5.45 -5.25 11.51
CA LEU A 40 4.25 -4.51 11.91
C LEU A 40 3.86 -4.81 13.36
N LEU A 41 3.86 -6.08 13.78
CA LEU A 41 3.56 -6.46 15.17
C LEU A 41 4.59 -5.89 16.14
N ALA A 42 5.89 -5.93 15.80
CA ALA A 42 6.95 -5.30 16.58
C ALA A 42 6.71 -3.78 16.69
N ALA A 43 6.42 -3.12 15.57
CA ALA A 43 6.13 -1.69 15.57
C ALA A 43 4.91 -1.34 16.45
N ILE A 44 3.81 -2.10 16.40
CA ILE A 44 2.62 -1.86 17.24
C ILE A 44 2.95 -2.01 18.73
N ARG A 45 3.80 -2.97 19.10
CA ARG A 45 4.15 -3.23 20.51
C ARG A 45 5.20 -2.27 21.08
N GLU A 46 6.13 -1.81 20.25
CA GLU A 46 7.30 -1.03 20.66
C GLU A 46 7.14 0.47 20.48
N CYS A 47 6.24 0.90 19.59
CA CYS A 47 6.01 2.31 19.35
C CYS A 47 5.38 3.02 20.54
N ALA A 48 5.66 4.31 20.66
CA ALA A 48 4.94 5.16 21.60
C ALA A 48 3.42 5.11 21.32
N PRO A 49 2.56 5.17 22.35
CA PRO A 49 1.10 5.02 22.20
C PRO A 49 0.45 6.00 21.22
N ASN A 50 1.09 7.09 20.88
CA ASN A 50 0.60 8.12 19.95
C ASN A 50 1.27 8.06 18.57
N SER A 51 1.87 6.93 18.23
CA SER A 51 2.57 6.74 16.95
C SER A 51 1.60 6.47 15.80
N VAL A 52 2.04 6.83 14.60
CA VAL A 52 1.38 6.45 13.34
C VAL A 52 2.31 5.52 12.58
N ILE A 53 1.83 4.33 12.24
CA ILE A 53 2.56 3.33 11.45
C ILE A 53 2.01 3.36 10.03
N LEU A 54 2.89 3.49 9.04
CA LEU A 54 2.53 3.46 7.63
C LEU A 54 2.91 2.10 7.03
N VAL A 55 1.93 1.33 6.59
CA VAL A 55 2.14 0.08 5.86
C VAL A 55 2.00 0.35 4.37
N LEU A 56 3.15 0.43 3.70
CA LEU A 56 3.27 0.87 2.32
C LEU A 56 3.53 -0.31 1.39
N GLY A 57 2.89 -0.32 0.25
CA GLY A 57 3.17 -1.33 -0.78
C GLY A 57 2.27 -1.19 -2.00
N PRO A 58 2.62 -1.86 -3.11
CA PRO A 58 1.85 -1.76 -4.35
C PRO A 58 0.43 -2.31 -4.18
N THR A 59 -0.46 -1.90 -5.08
CA THR A 59 -1.79 -2.49 -5.19
C THR A 59 -1.66 -3.99 -5.46
N GLY A 60 -2.46 -4.80 -4.76
CA GLY A 60 -2.46 -6.26 -4.93
C GLY A 60 -1.23 -6.99 -4.39
N VAL A 61 -0.39 -6.38 -3.53
CA VAL A 61 0.69 -7.11 -2.85
C VAL A 61 0.17 -8.00 -1.71
N GLY A 62 -1.01 -7.71 -1.16
CA GLY A 62 -1.64 -8.46 -0.06
C GLY A 62 -1.79 -7.68 1.25
N LYS A 63 -1.85 -6.34 1.21
CA LYS A 63 -1.99 -5.48 2.41
C LYS A 63 -3.21 -5.82 3.24
N THR A 64 -4.37 -6.02 2.63
CA THR A 64 -5.60 -6.40 3.31
C THR A 64 -5.47 -7.78 3.98
N THR A 65 -4.77 -8.72 3.35
CA THR A 65 -4.44 -10.03 3.95
C THR A 65 -3.52 -9.85 5.16
N LEU A 66 -2.49 -9.01 5.05
CA LEU A 66 -1.59 -8.67 6.16
C LEU A 66 -2.39 -8.07 7.33
N ARG A 67 -3.25 -7.09 7.06
CA ARG A 67 -4.14 -6.45 8.06
C ARG A 67 -4.99 -7.50 8.79
N ALA A 68 -5.69 -8.36 8.05
CA ALA A 68 -6.54 -9.39 8.63
C ALA A 68 -5.76 -10.39 9.51
N ARG A 69 -4.53 -10.76 9.11
CA ARG A 69 -3.67 -11.65 9.91
C ARG A 69 -3.17 -10.97 11.18
N VAL A 70 -2.79 -9.70 11.11
CA VAL A 70 -2.37 -8.92 12.30
C VAL A 70 -3.55 -8.75 13.25
N GLU A 71 -4.73 -8.43 12.75
CA GLU A 71 -5.97 -8.32 13.53
C GLU A 71 -6.28 -9.62 14.29
N GLN A 72 -6.20 -10.78 13.61
CA GLN A 72 -6.40 -12.09 14.25
C GLN A 72 -5.40 -12.36 15.38
N LEU A 73 -4.12 -12.03 15.17
CA LEU A 73 -3.08 -12.25 16.18
C LEU A 73 -3.25 -11.32 17.38
N LEU A 74 -3.49 -10.04 17.17
CA LEU A 74 -3.73 -9.07 18.24
C LEU A 74 -4.99 -9.43 19.05
N THR A 75 -6.04 -9.94 18.39
CA THR A 75 -7.24 -10.44 19.05
C THR A 75 -6.93 -11.64 19.92
N ALA A 76 -6.18 -12.62 19.40
CA ALA A 76 -5.78 -13.82 20.15
C ALA A 76 -4.91 -13.47 21.36
N GLU A 77 -3.98 -12.53 21.24
CA GLU A 77 -3.13 -12.05 22.33
C GLU A 77 -3.94 -11.30 23.42
N SER A 78 -5.05 -10.68 23.05
CA SER A 78 -5.89 -9.89 23.97
C SER A 78 -6.91 -10.73 24.75
N LEU A 79 -7.07 -12.02 24.45
CA LEU A 79 -8.14 -12.86 25.06
C LEU A 79 -8.13 -12.84 26.57
N ALA A 80 -6.97 -12.93 27.22
CA ALA A 80 -6.87 -12.89 28.70
C ALA A 80 -7.32 -11.53 29.26
N ALA A 81 -6.98 -10.43 28.60
CA ALA A 81 -7.41 -9.08 29.00
C ALA A 81 -8.93 -8.88 28.82
N LEU A 82 -9.52 -9.47 27.77
CA LEU A 82 -10.96 -9.42 27.52
C LEU A 82 -11.78 -10.19 28.54
N GLN A 83 -11.24 -11.28 29.10
CA GLN A 83 -11.87 -12.01 30.19
C GLN A 83 -11.96 -11.16 31.48
N THR A 84 -10.98 -10.30 31.72
CA THR A 84 -10.91 -9.43 32.89
C THR A 84 -11.74 -8.15 32.69
N ASP A 85 -11.77 -7.61 31.48
CA ASP A 85 -12.47 -6.38 31.11
C ASP A 85 -13.20 -6.55 29.77
N PRO A 86 -14.46 -7.02 29.80
CA PRO A 86 -15.26 -7.25 28.60
C PRO A 86 -15.60 -5.97 27.80
N ALA A 87 -15.39 -4.80 28.40
CA ALA A 87 -15.59 -3.52 27.72
C ALA A 87 -14.46 -3.17 26.74
N ARG A 88 -13.29 -3.81 26.87
CA ARG A 88 -12.17 -3.61 25.94
C ARG A 88 -12.48 -4.16 24.55
N LEU A 89 -11.80 -3.58 23.58
CA LEU A 89 -11.66 -4.14 22.24
C LEU A 89 -10.19 -4.48 21.99
N PRO A 90 -9.87 -5.62 21.39
CA PRO A 90 -8.46 -5.97 21.10
C PRO A 90 -7.85 -5.02 20.08
N VAL A 91 -8.55 -4.77 19.02
CA VAL A 91 -8.15 -3.95 17.87
C VAL A 91 -9.42 -3.42 17.20
N VAL A 92 -9.31 -2.30 16.51
CA VAL A 92 -10.38 -1.74 15.66
C VAL A 92 -9.86 -1.68 14.23
N SER A 93 -10.65 -2.14 13.27
CA SER A 93 -10.27 -2.21 11.86
C SER A 93 -11.34 -1.55 11.01
N VAL A 94 -10.95 -0.60 10.16
CA VAL A 94 -11.87 0.17 9.30
C VAL A 94 -11.25 0.41 7.94
N GLU A 95 -12.09 0.49 6.90
CA GLU A 95 -11.66 0.91 5.57
C GLU A 95 -11.92 2.41 5.37
N ALA A 96 -10.93 3.11 4.83
CA ALA A 96 -11.08 4.49 4.37
C ALA A 96 -11.77 4.49 3.00
N VAL A 97 -13.06 4.79 2.97
CA VAL A 97 -13.86 4.73 1.74
C VAL A 97 -13.56 5.93 0.84
N ALA A 98 -13.38 5.67 -0.45
CA ALA A 98 -13.18 6.71 -1.45
C ALA A 98 -14.38 7.66 -1.50
N PRO A 99 -14.17 8.98 -1.39
CA PRO A 99 -15.28 9.92 -1.39
C PRO A 99 -15.89 10.05 -2.79
N PRO A 100 -17.23 10.03 -2.93
CA PRO A 100 -17.88 10.24 -4.21
C PRO A 100 -17.75 11.68 -4.73
N SER A 101 -17.46 12.65 -3.85
CA SER A 101 -17.36 14.08 -4.15
C SER A 101 -15.94 14.63 -4.29
N GLY A 102 -14.93 13.77 -4.32
CA GLY A 102 -13.52 14.18 -4.41
C GLY A 102 -12.88 14.64 -3.10
N ASN A 103 -13.64 14.98 -2.05
CA ASN A 103 -13.13 15.32 -0.72
C ASN A 103 -13.43 14.20 0.27
N PHE A 104 -12.44 13.79 1.07
CA PHE A 104 -12.62 12.76 2.08
C PHE A 104 -13.70 13.15 3.10
N ASN A 105 -14.61 12.22 3.39
CA ASN A 105 -15.73 12.45 4.31
C ASN A 105 -15.40 11.95 5.71
N TRP A 106 -14.79 12.81 6.54
CA TRP A 106 -14.46 12.49 7.93
C TRP A 106 -15.66 12.09 8.77
N ARG A 107 -16.82 12.71 8.55
CA ARG A 107 -18.05 12.36 9.27
C ARG A 107 -18.44 10.92 9.03
N ASP A 108 -18.42 10.46 7.79
CA ASP A 108 -18.71 9.06 7.45
C ASP A 108 -17.63 8.12 8.01
N HIS A 109 -16.36 8.51 7.94
CA HIS A 109 -15.25 7.72 8.47
C HIS A 109 -15.36 7.53 9.99
N PHE A 110 -15.65 8.58 10.76
CA PHE A 110 -15.85 8.47 12.20
C PHE A 110 -17.06 7.60 12.55
N ARG A 111 -18.16 7.71 11.79
CA ARG A 111 -19.32 6.83 11.97
C ARG A 111 -18.93 5.36 11.75
N ARG A 112 -18.15 5.05 10.71
CA ARG A 112 -17.66 3.69 10.45
C ARG A 112 -16.80 3.17 11.60
N ILE A 113 -15.88 3.97 12.11
CA ILE A 113 -15.08 3.60 13.29
C ILE A 113 -16.01 3.24 14.48
N LEU A 114 -17.03 4.05 14.76
CA LEU A 114 -17.96 3.77 15.82
C LEU A 114 -18.81 2.50 15.56
N TYR A 115 -19.17 2.20 14.31
CA TYR A 115 -19.84 0.95 13.93
C TYR A 115 -18.93 -0.27 14.16
N GLU A 116 -17.69 -0.20 13.76
CA GLU A 116 -16.70 -1.29 13.99
C GLU A 116 -16.43 -1.51 15.48
N MET A 117 -16.58 -0.47 16.30
CA MET A 117 -16.50 -0.55 17.75
C MET A 117 -17.79 -1.05 18.43
N ASN A 118 -18.85 -1.33 17.67
CA ASN A 118 -20.19 -1.67 18.17
C ASN A 118 -20.73 -0.66 19.19
N GLU A 119 -20.49 0.64 18.94
CA GLU A 119 -20.96 1.67 19.83
C GLU A 119 -22.48 1.87 19.70
N PRO A 120 -23.20 2.00 20.83
CA PRO A 120 -24.66 2.22 20.81
C PRO A 120 -24.99 3.65 20.36
N LEU A 121 -26.20 3.83 19.82
CA LEU A 121 -26.82 5.13 19.52
C LEU A 121 -25.92 6.08 18.70
N ILE A 122 -25.21 5.55 17.69
CA ILE A 122 -24.20 6.30 16.93
C ILE A 122 -24.76 7.61 16.36
N ASP A 123 -25.94 7.57 15.74
CA ASP A 123 -26.56 8.76 15.13
C ASP A 123 -27.12 9.77 16.15
N GLN A 124 -27.13 9.41 17.43
CA GLN A 124 -27.57 10.24 18.53
C GLN A 124 -26.43 10.74 19.42
N LYS A 125 -25.17 10.36 19.13
CA LYS A 125 -24.00 10.81 19.90
C LYS A 125 -23.81 12.32 19.74
N ARG A 126 -23.77 13.03 20.86
CA ARG A 126 -23.62 14.50 20.94
C ARG A 126 -22.51 14.87 21.90
N LYS A 127 -21.86 16.02 21.62
CA LYS A 127 -21.01 16.67 22.61
C LYS A 127 -21.96 17.23 23.68
N MET A 128 -21.75 16.83 24.92
CA MET A 128 -22.45 17.40 26.04
C MET A 128 -21.67 18.64 26.48
N GLU A 129 -22.26 19.81 26.31
CA GLU A 129 -21.79 21.04 26.95
C GLU A 129 -22.51 21.11 28.32
N GLY A 130 -21.78 20.73 29.36
CA GLY A 130 -22.25 20.89 30.75
C GLY A 130 -21.57 22.11 31.36
N CYS A 131 -22.32 23.13 31.67
CA CYS A 131 -22.06 23.95 32.83
C CYS A 131 -22.72 23.22 34.02
N ASP A 132 -21.96 22.93 35.04
CA ASP A 132 -22.47 22.45 36.36
C ASP A 132 -23.12 21.03 36.42
N GLY A 133 -22.50 20.01 35.85
CA GLY A 133 -22.79 18.62 36.23
C GLY A 133 -24.11 18.03 35.73
N ASP A 134 -25.01 18.78 35.15
CA ASP A 134 -26.28 18.31 34.59
C ASP A 134 -26.18 18.01 33.09
N VAL A 135 -26.40 16.75 32.76
CA VAL A 135 -26.34 16.21 31.40
C VAL A 135 -27.74 16.36 30.75
N HIS A 136 -27.94 17.39 29.98
CA HIS A 136 -29.17 17.55 29.21
C HIS A 136 -29.11 16.90 27.84
N PHE A 137 -29.97 15.91 27.63
CA PHE A 137 -30.17 15.22 26.34
C PHE A 137 -31.18 16.03 25.49
N MET A 138 -30.70 16.66 24.40
CA MET A 138 -31.59 17.37 23.49
C MET A 138 -32.04 16.45 22.34
N PRO A 139 -33.28 15.96 22.28
CA PRO A 139 -33.79 15.14 21.20
C PRO A 139 -33.96 15.98 19.91
N GLY A 140 -33.61 15.43 18.77
CA GLY A 140 -34.01 15.94 17.45
C GLY A 140 -32.95 16.57 16.53
N ILE A 141 -31.72 16.86 16.97
CA ILE A 141 -30.67 17.42 16.09
C ILE A 141 -29.70 16.31 15.65
N LYS A 142 -29.49 16.14 14.34
CA LYS A 142 -28.53 15.17 13.79
C LYS A 142 -27.10 15.54 14.23
N ALA A 143 -26.31 14.56 14.67
CA ALA A 143 -24.94 14.76 15.08
C ALA A 143 -24.08 15.37 13.94
N HIS A 144 -23.28 16.38 14.24
CA HIS A 144 -22.35 17.03 13.31
C HIS A 144 -20.99 16.32 13.31
N GLY A 145 -20.14 16.59 12.33
CA GLY A 145 -18.84 15.92 12.19
C GLY A 145 -17.95 16.00 13.45
N GLU A 146 -17.96 17.13 14.15
CA GLU A 146 -17.21 17.33 15.40
C GLU A 146 -17.69 16.44 16.54
N GLN A 147 -18.98 16.14 16.58
CA GLN A 147 -19.56 15.27 17.60
C GLN A 147 -19.13 13.82 17.40
N TYR A 148 -19.06 13.35 16.16
CA TYR A 148 -18.52 12.01 15.85
C TYR A 148 -17.02 11.91 16.15
N HIS A 149 -16.24 12.96 15.86
CA HIS A 149 -14.84 13.01 16.24
C HIS A 149 -14.65 12.84 17.75
N TYR A 150 -15.38 13.63 18.55
CA TYR A 150 -15.35 13.51 20.01
C TYR A 150 -15.82 12.13 20.49
N ALA A 151 -16.90 11.59 19.90
CA ALA A 151 -17.39 10.26 20.24
C ALA A 151 -16.36 9.16 19.96
N VAL A 152 -15.63 9.24 18.84
CA VAL A 152 -14.51 8.31 18.53
C VAL A 152 -13.40 8.42 19.57
N GLU A 153 -13.00 9.65 19.96
CA GLU A 153 -11.99 9.84 20.99
C GLU A 153 -12.43 9.18 22.34
N GLN A 154 -13.67 9.39 22.77
CA GLN A 154 -14.18 8.78 24.01
C GLN A 154 -14.27 7.26 23.88
N ALA A 155 -14.79 6.75 22.76
CA ALA A 155 -14.91 5.32 22.54
C ALA A 155 -13.52 4.64 22.55
N LEU A 156 -12.51 5.18 21.87
CA LEU A 156 -11.15 4.65 21.89
C LEU A 156 -10.54 4.66 23.32
N ARG A 157 -10.78 5.71 24.11
CA ARG A 157 -10.32 5.78 25.50
C ARG A 157 -10.96 4.75 26.39
N HIS A 158 -12.27 4.49 26.22
CA HIS A 158 -13.01 3.52 27.04
C HIS A 158 -12.73 2.08 26.58
N ARG A 159 -12.74 1.83 25.28
CA ARG A 159 -12.51 0.50 24.70
C ARG A 159 -11.05 0.07 24.69
N ARG A 160 -10.12 1.01 24.73
CA ARG A 160 -8.66 0.81 24.80
C ARG A 160 -8.11 -0.24 23.83
N PRO A 161 -8.41 -0.15 22.52
CA PRO A 161 -7.81 -1.06 21.55
C PRO A 161 -6.29 -0.83 21.50
N CYS A 162 -5.52 -1.89 21.23
CA CYS A 162 -4.08 -1.77 21.04
C CYS A 162 -3.71 -0.97 19.79
N ALA A 163 -4.55 -1.04 18.76
CA ALA A 163 -4.37 -0.29 17.52
C ALA A 163 -5.71 -0.01 16.81
N LEU A 164 -5.75 1.09 16.05
CA LEU A 164 -6.74 1.38 15.03
C LEU A 164 -6.11 1.12 13.65
N LEU A 165 -6.56 0.08 12.96
CA LEU A 165 -6.11 -0.33 11.64
C LEU A 165 -6.99 0.31 10.57
N VAL A 166 -6.42 1.13 9.69
CA VAL A 166 -7.14 1.81 8.60
C VAL A 166 -6.66 1.26 7.27
N ASP A 167 -7.51 0.51 6.57
CA ASP A 167 -7.21 0.01 5.22
C ASP A 167 -7.55 1.06 4.16
N GLU A 168 -6.93 0.95 2.97
CA GLU A 168 -7.08 1.88 1.84
C GLU A 168 -6.83 3.36 2.23
N ALA A 169 -5.93 3.58 3.20
CA ALA A 169 -5.70 4.89 3.82
C ALA A 169 -5.21 5.98 2.85
N GLN A 170 -4.77 5.65 1.63
CA GLN A 170 -4.51 6.65 0.59
C GLN A 170 -5.74 7.49 0.25
N HIS A 171 -6.95 7.00 0.55
CA HIS A 171 -8.16 7.79 0.35
C HIS A 171 -8.27 8.98 1.29
N LEU A 172 -7.61 8.94 2.44
CA LEU A 172 -7.46 10.08 3.34
C LEU A 172 -6.67 11.22 2.69
N ALA A 173 -5.75 10.88 1.74
CA ALA A 173 -4.95 11.83 1.00
C ALA A 173 -5.69 12.46 -0.20
N LYS A 174 -6.83 11.92 -0.62
CA LYS A 174 -7.63 12.45 -1.72
C LYS A 174 -8.32 13.77 -1.32
N ILE A 175 -7.53 14.83 -1.31
CA ILE A 175 -8.03 16.19 -1.08
C ILE A 175 -7.21 17.17 -1.91
N ALA A 176 -7.89 18.20 -2.38
CA ALA A 176 -7.25 19.32 -3.02
C ALA A 176 -6.07 19.86 -2.19
N SER A 177 -4.89 19.69 -2.75
CA SER A 177 -3.58 20.34 -2.51
C SER A 177 -3.19 20.98 -1.16
N GLY A 178 -1.99 20.71 -0.73
CA GLY A 178 -1.14 21.51 0.14
C GLY A 178 -1.59 21.57 1.61
N ARG A 179 -2.03 22.72 2.06
CA ARG A 179 -2.35 22.98 3.48
C ARG A 179 -3.45 22.07 4.05
N ARG A 180 -4.46 21.72 3.24
CA ARG A 180 -5.55 20.82 3.66
C ARG A 180 -5.10 19.38 3.92
N LEU A 181 -4.04 18.92 3.28
CA LEU A 181 -3.50 17.58 3.53
C LEU A 181 -2.80 17.51 4.90
N LEU A 182 -2.15 18.60 5.33
CA LEU A 182 -1.62 18.73 6.70
C LEU A 182 -2.74 18.69 7.73
N ASP A 183 -3.86 19.38 7.50
CA ASP A 183 -5.02 19.40 8.40
C ASP A 183 -5.58 17.97 8.61
N GLN A 184 -5.60 17.14 7.55
CA GLN A 184 -6.06 15.76 7.63
C GLN A 184 -5.16 14.90 8.53
N LEU A 185 -3.84 15.07 8.39
CA LEU A 185 -2.87 14.40 9.26
C LEU A 185 -2.99 14.84 10.70
N ASP A 186 -3.24 16.11 10.92
CA ASP A 186 -3.37 16.65 12.27
C ASP A 186 -4.61 16.11 12.97
N VAL A 187 -5.68 15.75 12.24
CA VAL A 187 -6.83 15.03 12.79
C VAL A 187 -6.39 13.64 13.31
N ILE A 188 -5.67 12.86 12.50
CA ILE A 188 -5.20 11.52 12.90
C ILE A 188 -4.27 11.62 14.12
N LYS A 189 -3.31 12.55 14.07
CA LYS A 189 -2.38 12.78 15.21
C LYS A 189 -3.10 13.22 16.46
N SER A 190 -4.09 14.11 16.33
CA SER A 190 -4.89 14.58 17.45
C SER A 190 -5.59 13.42 18.15
N ILE A 191 -6.24 12.55 17.38
CA ILE A 191 -6.90 11.35 17.93
C ILE A 191 -5.87 10.43 18.59
N ALA A 192 -4.76 10.11 17.90
CA ALA A 192 -3.70 9.26 18.46
C ALA A 192 -3.14 9.82 19.78
N ASN A 193 -2.82 11.11 19.82
CA ASN A 193 -2.31 11.78 21.02
C ASN A 193 -3.32 11.79 22.18
N ARG A 194 -4.60 12.03 21.89
CA ARG A 194 -5.65 12.16 22.90
C ARG A 194 -6.11 10.83 23.45
N THR A 195 -6.04 9.77 22.65
CA THR A 195 -6.52 8.42 23.01
C THR A 195 -5.41 7.47 23.44
N GLY A 196 -4.18 7.75 23.08
CA GLY A 196 -3.04 6.83 23.29
C GLY A 196 -3.12 5.57 22.40
N THR A 197 -3.96 5.58 21.35
CA THR A 197 -4.13 4.44 20.44
C THR A 197 -3.17 4.55 19.26
N VAL A 198 -2.42 3.49 18.97
CA VAL A 198 -1.56 3.40 17.79
C VAL A 198 -2.42 3.37 16.53
N HIS A 199 -2.12 4.23 15.55
CA HIS A 199 -2.82 4.25 14.27
C HIS A 199 -1.96 3.58 13.20
N VAL A 200 -2.51 2.56 12.54
CA VAL A 200 -1.85 1.83 11.45
C VAL A 200 -2.57 2.11 10.15
N LEU A 201 -1.91 2.77 9.22
CA LEU A 201 -2.45 3.17 7.93
C LEU A 201 -1.90 2.26 6.83
N PHE A 202 -2.76 1.40 6.27
CA PHE A 202 -2.42 0.53 5.13
C PHE A 202 -2.79 1.24 3.83
N GLY A 203 -1.86 1.33 2.89
CA GLY A 203 -2.15 1.95 1.60
C GLY A 203 -1.06 1.81 0.56
N THR A 204 -1.27 2.47 -0.57
CA THR A 204 -0.29 2.57 -1.65
C THR A 204 0.83 3.55 -1.28
N TYR A 205 1.79 3.71 -2.19
CA TYR A 205 2.88 4.68 -2.02
C TYR A 205 2.40 6.14 -1.96
N ASP A 206 1.14 6.42 -2.28
CA ASP A 206 0.53 7.74 -2.11
C ASP A 206 0.56 8.22 -0.65
N LEU A 207 0.58 7.27 0.31
CA LEU A 207 0.76 7.59 1.73
C LEU A 207 2.11 8.27 2.05
N LEU A 208 3.11 8.15 1.18
CA LEU A 208 4.37 8.87 1.34
C LEU A 208 4.19 10.39 1.31
N ALA A 209 3.14 10.87 0.65
CA ALA A 209 2.78 12.28 0.71
C ALA A 209 2.51 12.74 2.15
N PHE A 210 1.89 11.89 2.98
CA PHE A 210 1.68 12.18 4.40
C PHE A 210 3.01 12.29 5.18
N ARG A 211 3.94 11.36 4.96
CA ARG A 211 5.24 11.36 5.64
C ARG A 211 6.03 12.64 5.37
N ASN A 212 6.04 13.08 4.12
CA ASN A 212 6.91 14.17 3.66
C ASN A 212 6.37 15.57 3.99
N LEU A 213 5.10 15.70 4.41
CA LEU A 213 4.48 17.00 4.69
C LEU A 213 4.83 17.59 6.06
N SER A 214 5.28 16.77 7.01
CA SER A 214 5.51 17.22 8.39
C SER A 214 6.72 16.56 9.00
N GLY A 215 7.74 17.34 9.37
CA GLY A 215 8.90 16.84 10.12
C GLY A 215 8.53 16.21 11.47
N GLN A 216 7.38 16.56 12.03
CA GLN A 216 6.87 15.92 13.25
C GLN A 216 6.37 14.49 12.97
N LEU A 217 5.75 14.25 11.79
CA LEU A 217 5.33 12.90 11.40
C LEU A 217 6.53 12.04 11.02
N SER A 218 7.46 12.60 10.26
CA SER A 218 8.70 11.89 9.89
C SER A 218 9.48 11.37 11.11
N ARG A 219 9.38 12.05 12.24
CA ARG A 219 10.04 11.64 13.48
C ARG A 219 9.27 10.56 14.27
N ARG A 220 7.94 10.49 14.13
CA ARG A 220 7.05 9.62 14.93
C ARG A 220 6.39 8.52 14.10
N SER A 221 6.57 8.49 12.79
CA SER A 221 6.08 7.42 11.93
C SER A 221 7.09 6.30 11.84
N VAL A 222 6.58 5.08 11.81
CA VAL A 222 7.33 3.88 11.48
C VAL A 222 6.82 3.37 10.15
N ASP A 223 7.72 3.17 9.20
CA ASP A 223 7.35 2.67 7.88
C ASP A 223 7.57 1.16 7.80
N VAL A 224 6.53 0.43 7.43
CA VAL A 224 6.58 -0.99 7.10
C VAL A 224 6.36 -1.14 5.60
N HIS A 225 7.42 -1.40 4.87
CA HIS A 225 7.35 -1.60 3.43
C HIS A 225 7.04 -3.05 3.10
N PHE A 226 5.86 -3.31 2.53
CA PHE A 226 5.46 -4.60 2.00
C PHE A 226 5.67 -4.62 0.48
N CYS A 227 6.88 -5.01 0.06
CA CYS A 227 7.32 -4.96 -1.33
C CYS A 227 6.91 -6.21 -2.13
N ARG A 228 6.85 -6.04 -3.46
CA ARG A 228 6.69 -7.13 -4.43
C ARG A 228 7.97 -7.97 -4.58
N TYR A 229 7.88 -9.12 -5.20
CA TYR A 229 9.04 -9.89 -5.65
C TYR A 229 9.62 -9.29 -6.93
N ARG A 230 10.96 -9.30 -7.05
CA ARG A 230 11.69 -8.76 -8.22
C ARG A 230 12.38 -9.88 -8.98
N ALA A 231 12.07 -10.07 -10.27
CA ALA A 231 12.66 -11.14 -11.09
C ALA A 231 14.18 -11.00 -11.25
N GLY A 232 14.72 -9.78 -11.21
CA GLY A 232 16.16 -9.53 -11.25
C GLY A 232 16.93 -9.98 -10.00
N ASN A 233 16.24 -10.22 -8.88
CA ASN A 233 16.82 -10.76 -7.66
C ASN A 233 16.64 -12.28 -7.63
N ALA A 234 17.74 -13.05 -7.52
CA ALA A 234 17.71 -14.52 -7.55
C ALA A 234 16.92 -15.13 -6.37
N GLU A 235 17.00 -14.53 -5.18
CA GLU A 235 16.27 -14.97 -4.00
C GLU A 235 14.77 -14.72 -4.13
N ASP A 236 14.39 -13.53 -4.59
CA ASP A 236 13.01 -13.16 -4.86
C ASP A 236 12.38 -14.10 -5.91
N ARG A 237 13.11 -14.37 -6.98
CA ARG A 237 12.67 -15.31 -8.02
C ARG A 237 12.46 -16.70 -7.47
N ARG A 238 13.40 -17.24 -6.68
CA ARG A 238 13.27 -18.54 -6.02
C ARG A 238 12.04 -18.57 -5.12
N THR A 239 11.83 -17.52 -4.34
CA THR A 239 10.68 -17.41 -3.44
C THR A 239 9.36 -17.33 -4.20
N PHE A 240 9.31 -16.58 -5.30
CA PHE A 240 8.13 -16.48 -6.16
C PHE A 240 7.78 -17.85 -6.77
N LEU A 241 8.76 -18.64 -7.20
CA LEU A 241 8.56 -20.02 -7.65
C LEU A 241 7.96 -20.90 -6.55
N ASN A 242 8.42 -20.75 -5.30
CA ASN A 242 7.85 -21.46 -4.15
C ASN A 242 6.38 -21.07 -3.89
N VAL A 243 6.04 -19.80 -4.09
CA VAL A 243 4.64 -19.31 -4.00
C VAL A 243 3.80 -19.97 -5.09
N LEU A 244 4.28 -20.02 -6.33
CA LEU A 244 3.59 -20.71 -7.44
C LEU A 244 3.37 -22.19 -7.11
N GLY A 245 4.40 -22.90 -6.64
CA GLY A 245 4.28 -24.29 -6.23
C GLY A 245 3.29 -24.52 -5.08
N SER A 246 3.14 -23.53 -4.18
CA SER A 246 2.13 -23.59 -3.12
C SER A 246 0.71 -23.43 -3.68
N PHE A 247 0.50 -22.53 -4.63
CA PHE A 247 -0.79 -22.39 -5.31
C PHE A 247 -1.11 -23.61 -6.16
N GLU A 248 -0.13 -24.17 -6.86
CA GLU A 248 -0.29 -25.37 -7.69
C GLU A 248 -0.79 -26.55 -6.86
N ARG A 249 -0.17 -26.81 -5.72
CA ARG A 249 -0.58 -27.90 -4.79
C ARG A 249 -1.95 -27.70 -4.15
N GLN A 250 -2.39 -26.46 -3.98
CA GLN A 250 -3.67 -26.13 -3.32
C GLN A 250 -4.83 -25.94 -4.31
N MET A 251 -4.55 -26.06 -5.60
CA MET A 251 -5.59 -25.92 -6.62
C MET A 251 -6.40 -27.20 -6.76
N PRO A 252 -7.71 -27.20 -6.40
CA PRO A 252 -8.50 -28.41 -6.28
C PRO A 252 -9.01 -28.89 -7.67
N LEU A 253 -8.08 -29.32 -8.49
CA LEU A 253 -8.31 -29.91 -9.83
C LEU A 253 -7.80 -31.35 -9.85
N PRO A 254 -8.41 -32.24 -10.66
CA PRO A 254 -7.92 -33.61 -10.84
C PRO A 254 -6.48 -33.66 -11.33
N GLU A 255 -6.11 -32.74 -12.21
CA GLU A 255 -4.76 -32.60 -12.73
C GLU A 255 -4.17 -31.25 -12.27
N PRO A 256 -2.96 -31.24 -11.64
CA PRO A 256 -2.34 -30.00 -11.20
C PRO A 256 -2.01 -29.10 -12.40
N PRO A 257 -2.16 -27.76 -12.27
CA PRO A 257 -1.71 -26.86 -13.32
C PRO A 257 -0.18 -26.74 -13.33
N GLU A 258 0.38 -26.36 -14.46
CA GLU A 258 1.83 -26.17 -14.62
C GLU A 258 2.24 -24.72 -14.37
N LEU A 259 2.02 -24.23 -13.12
CA LEU A 259 2.29 -22.83 -12.80
C LEU A 259 3.79 -22.54 -12.76
N ILE A 260 4.58 -23.45 -12.19
CA ILE A 260 6.04 -23.28 -12.09
C ILE A 260 6.67 -23.26 -13.48
N ALA A 261 6.23 -24.13 -14.40
CA ALA A 261 6.75 -24.16 -15.76
C ALA A 261 6.47 -22.85 -16.55
N ASN A 262 5.38 -22.17 -16.20
CA ASN A 262 4.94 -20.92 -16.84
C ASN A 262 5.22 -19.67 -15.99
N TRP A 263 6.22 -19.72 -15.11
CA TRP A 263 6.48 -18.69 -14.11
C TRP A 263 6.74 -17.30 -14.71
N GLU A 264 7.41 -17.19 -15.86
CA GLU A 264 7.73 -15.90 -16.49
C GLU A 264 6.45 -15.18 -16.92
N PHE A 265 5.53 -15.90 -17.55
CA PHE A 265 4.22 -15.34 -17.92
C PHE A 265 3.40 -14.92 -16.70
N LEU A 266 3.41 -15.75 -15.63
CA LEU A 266 2.71 -15.43 -14.39
C LEU A 266 3.34 -14.23 -13.67
N TYR A 267 4.67 -14.14 -13.69
CA TYR A 267 5.38 -12.99 -13.15
C TYR A 267 5.09 -11.71 -13.94
N GLU A 268 5.19 -11.76 -15.28
CA GLU A 268 4.91 -10.64 -16.17
C GLU A 268 3.55 -10.02 -15.90
N ARG A 269 2.51 -10.84 -15.78
CA ARG A 269 1.12 -10.37 -15.61
C ARG A 269 0.75 -10.01 -14.17
N SER A 270 1.51 -10.46 -13.19
CA SER A 270 1.34 -10.10 -11.78
C SER A 270 2.34 -9.04 -11.30
N ILE A 271 3.36 -8.71 -12.11
CA ILE A 271 4.49 -7.83 -11.76
C ILE A 271 5.16 -8.20 -10.41
N GLY A 272 5.10 -9.48 -10.05
CA GLY A 272 5.61 -10.00 -8.78
C GLY A 272 4.76 -9.71 -7.54
N CYS A 273 3.51 -9.24 -7.72
CA CYS A 273 2.54 -9.02 -6.64
C CYS A 273 1.71 -10.28 -6.40
N VAL A 274 1.86 -10.91 -5.23
CA VAL A 274 1.21 -12.19 -4.90
C VAL A 274 -0.31 -12.08 -4.86
N GLY A 275 -0.89 -10.96 -4.41
CA GLY A 275 -2.33 -10.76 -4.40
C GLY A 275 -2.91 -10.64 -5.81
N VAL A 276 -2.25 -9.91 -6.74
CA VAL A 276 -2.65 -9.85 -8.16
C VAL A 276 -2.64 -11.26 -8.76
N LEU A 277 -1.57 -12.02 -8.52
CA LEU A 277 -1.46 -13.41 -8.95
C LEU A 277 -2.61 -14.27 -8.40
N LYS A 278 -2.88 -14.17 -7.10
CA LYS A 278 -3.94 -14.93 -6.44
C LYS A 278 -5.33 -14.63 -7.02
N GLU A 279 -5.67 -13.37 -7.17
CA GLU A 279 -6.96 -12.95 -7.74
C GLU A 279 -7.13 -13.44 -9.18
N TRP A 280 -6.07 -13.37 -9.97
CA TRP A 280 -6.04 -13.89 -11.32
C TRP A 280 -6.27 -15.40 -11.34
N LEU A 281 -5.53 -16.16 -10.52
CA LEU A 281 -5.70 -17.62 -10.41
C LEU A 281 -7.10 -18.01 -9.93
N VAL A 282 -7.72 -17.24 -9.03
CA VAL A 282 -9.12 -17.45 -8.59
C VAL A 282 -10.07 -17.30 -9.77
N ARG A 283 -9.95 -16.26 -10.60
CA ARG A 283 -10.80 -16.06 -11.79
C ARG A 283 -10.61 -17.18 -12.80
N ALA A 284 -9.37 -17.57 -13.07
CA ALA A 284 -9.06 -18.63 -14.02
C ALA A 284 -9.58 -19.99 -13.53
N LEU A 285 -9.44 -20.30 -12.24
CA LEU A 285 -9.98 -21.50 -11.61
C LEU A 285 -11.51 -21.53 -11.66
N ALA A 286 -12.17 -20.42 -11.33
CA ALA A 286 -13.63 -20.31 -11.40
C ALA A 286 -14.15 -20.63 -12.81
N ALA A 287 -13.54 -20.05 -13.84
CA ALA A 287 -13.87 -20.31 -15.22
C ALA A 287 -13.61 -21.77 -15.66
N ALA A 288 -12.53 -22.40 -15.17
CA ALA A 288 -12.23 -23.80 -15.44
C ALA A 288 -13.24 -24.74 -14.75
N LEU A 289 -13.50 -24.53 -13.45
CA LEU A 289 -14.42 -25.33 -12.65
C LEU A 289 -15.86 -25.28 -13.16
N SER A 290 -16.34 -24.08 -13.58
CA SER A 290 -17.70 -23.89 -14.08
C SER A 290 -18.00 -24.70 -15.37
N ARG A 291 -16.99 -25.02 -16.17
CA ARG A 291 -17.14 -25.87 -17.36
C ARG A 291 -16.69 -27.34 -17.14
N GLY A 292 -16.42 -27.71 -15.89
CA GLY A 292 -16.05 -29.08 -15.54
C GLY A 292 -14.64 -29.51 -16.02
N ALA A 293 -13.72 -28.56 -16.19
CA ALA A 293 -12.36 -28.88 -16.63
C ALA A 293 -11.60 -29.67 -15.58
N SER A 294 -10.80 -30.67 -16.03
CA SER A 294 -9.91 -31.46 -15.18
C SER A 294 -8.59 -30.76 -14.86
N LYS A 295 -8.15 -29.84 -15.74
CA LYS A 295 -6.90 -29.10 -15.66
C LYS A 295 -7.10 -27.62 -15.97
N LEU A 296 -6.30 -26.77 -15.35
CA LEU A 296 -6.18 -25.34 -15.71
C LEU A 296 -5.03 -25.20 -16.72
N THR A 297 -5.36 -24.79 -17.94
CA THR A 297 -4.41 -24.63 -19.04
C THR A 297 -3.84 -23.23 -19.12
N LEU A 298 -2.72 -23.07 -19.85
CA LEU A 298 -2.15 -21.74 -20.13
C LEU A 298 -3.15 -20.85 -20.89
N ARG A 299 -4.00 -21.42 -21.76
CA ARG A 299 -5.08 -20.68 -22.45
C ARG A 299 -6.11 -20.12 -21.46
N ASP A 300 -6.45 -20.87 -20.43
CA ASP A 300 -7.37 -20.42 -19.38
C ASP A 300 -6.77 -19.29 -18.55
N LEU A 301 -5.49 -19.43 -18.22
CA LEU A 301 -4.73 -18.37 -17.55
C LEU A 301 -4.69 -17.10 -18.41
N ALA A 302 -4.33 -17.22 -19.69
CA ALA A 302 -4.25 -16.09 -20.61
C ALA A 302 -5.58 -15.36 -20.81
N ALA A 303 -6.70 -16.09 -20.81
CA ALA A 303 -8.04 -15.49 -20.94
C ALA A 303 -8.45 -14.59 -19.77
N GLN A 304 -7.85 -14.79 -18.60
CA GLN A 304 -8.15 -14.04 -17.37
C GLN A 304 -6.99 -13.11 -16.93
N ALA A 305 -5.92 -13.04 -17.72
CA ALA A 305 -4.75 -12.22 -17.42
C ALA A 305 -5.06 -10.73 -17.58
N LEU A 306 -4.36 -9.90 -16.81
CA LEU A 306 -4.35 -8.46 -17.05
C LEU A 306 -3.73 -8.17 -18.42
N THR A 307 -4.18 -7.10 -19.05
CA THR A 307 -3.57 -6.61 -20.29
C THR A 307 -2.18 -6.04 -20.04
N ILE A 308 -1.33 -6.01 -21.05
CA ILE A 308 0.01 -5.39 -20.95
C ILE A 308 -0.10 -3.93 -20.46
N SER A 309 -1.02 -3.17 -21.04
CA SER A 309 -1.23 -1.76 -20.67
C SER A 309 -1.58 -1.58 -19.18
N GLN A 310 -2.38 -2.50 -18.60
CA GLN A 310 -2.67 -2.49 -17.17
C GLN A 310 -1.40 -2.82 -16.35
N CYS A 311 -0.62 -3.80 -16.78
CA CYS A 311 0.63 -4.16 -16.12
C CYS A 311 1.68 -3.04 -16.19
N GLU A 312 1.81 -2.36 -17.34
CA GLU A 312 2.70 -1.21 -17.51
C GLU A 312 2.34 -0.06 -16.57
N LYS A 313 1.04 0.26 -16.45
CA LYS A 313 0.57 1.29 -15.52
C LYS A 313 0.89 0.92 -14.07
N MET A 314 0.57 -0.30 -13.66
CA MET A 314 0.89 -0.79 -12.32
C MET A 314 2.39 -0.78 -12.05
N LEU A 315 3.21 -1.18 -13.03
CA LEU A 315 4.67 -1.19 -12.91
C LEU A 315 5.23 0.22 -12.75
N ALA A 316 4.71 1.20 -13.49
CA ALA A 316 5.13 2.60 -13.39
C ALA A 316 4.83 3.15 -11.99
N GLU A 317 3.61 2.96 -11.46
CA GLU A 317 3.22 3.38 -10.11
C GLU A 317 4.12 2.73 -9.03
N VAL A 318 4.40 1.45 -9.18
CA VAL A 318 5.26 0.71 -8.24
C VAL A 318 6.69 1.20 -8.29
N THR A 319 7.25 1.38 -9.49
CA THR A 319 8.65 1.81 -9.67
C THR A 319 8.85 3.23 -9.12
N GLU A 320 7.91 4.13 -9.38
CA GLU A 320 7.94 5.49 -8.82
C GLU A 320 7.86 5.45 -7.28
N GLY A 321 6.94 4.63 -6.73
CA GLY A 321 6.77 4.49 -5.28
C GLY A 321 8.00 3.88 -4.60
N GLU A 322 8.57 2.83 -5.17
CA GLU A 322 9.80 2.20 -4.68
C GLU A 322 11.00 3.17 -4.72
N ALA A 323 11.10 3.99 -5.78
CA ALA A 323 12.15 5.00 -5.91
C ALA A 323 12.06 6.07 -4.80
N ARG A 324 10.83 6.47 -4.40
CA ARG A 324 10.62 7.43 -3.30
C ARG A 324 11.01 6.89 -1.92
N LEU A 325 11.10 5.57 -1.75
CA LEU A 325 11.54 4.93 -0.51
C LEU A 325 13.05 4.71 -0.46
N THR A 326 13.72 4.75 -1.61
CA THR A 326 15.16 4.51 -1.71
C THR A 326 15.89 5.84 -1.63
N GLU A 327 16.78 5.98 -0.65
CA GLU A 327 17.68 7.12 -0.57
C GLU A 327 18.78 6.96 -1.62
N SER A 328 18.96 7.97 -2.48
CA SER A 328 20.09 8.01 -3.40
C SER A 328 21.33 8.61 -2.71
N ASP A 329 22.52 8.22 -3.17
CA ASP A 329 23.76 8.83 -2.69
C ASP A 329 23.79 10.34 -2.96
N GLY A 330 23.12 10.79 -4.02
CA GLY A 330 22.93 12.20 -4.31
C GLY A 330 22.06 12.92 -3.28
N ASP A 331 20.97 12.28 -2.80
CA ASP A 331 20.12 12.85 -1.76
C ASP A 331 20.89 12.93 -0.44
N ARG A 332 21.62 11.89 -0.10
CA ARG A 332 22.46 11.83 1.10
C ARG A 332 23.56 12.89 1.05
N SER A 333 24.20 13.07 -0.10
CA SER A 333 25.26 14.08 -0.28
C SER A 333 24.71 15.50 -0.14
N ARG A 334 23.54 15.79 -0.76
CA ARG A 334 22.85 17.09 -0.63
C ARG A 334 22.46 17.37 0.85
N PHE A 335 21.92 16.36 1.52
CA PHE A 335 21.53 16.50 2.93
C PHE A 335 22.73 16.76 3.85
N ARG A 336 23.85 16.05 3.63
CA ARG A 336 25.08 16.29 4.36
C ARG A 336 25.60 17.73 4.17
N MET A 337 25.59 18.22 2.93
CA MET A 337 25.97 19.62 2.64
C MET A 337 25.05 20.62 3.36
N ALA A 338 23.75 20.37 3.39
CA ALA A 338 22.78 21.21 4.11
C ALA A 338 23.02 21.22 5.64
N LEU A 339 23.59 20.14 6.19
CA LEU A 339 24.02 20.04 7.59
C LEU A 339 25.41 20.66 7.85
N GLY A 340 26.09 21.19 6.83
CA GLY A 340 27.47 21.68 6.96
C GLY A 340 28.53 20.56 7.05
N LEU A 341 28.15 19.30 6.71
CA LEU A 341 29.05 18.15 6.66
C LEU A 341 29.66 17.98 5.28
N PRO A 342 30.90 17.47 5.16
CA PRO A 342 31.48 17.18 3.84
C PRO A 342 30.60 16.21 3.04
N GLY A 343 30.48 16.44 1.73
CA GLY A 343 29.80 15.53 0.82
C GLY A 343 30.43 14.14 0.85
N ILE A 344 29.67 13.12 0.44
CA ILE A 344 30.24 11.79 0.21
C ILE A 344 30.88 11.85 -1.18
N GLU A 345 32.19 11.61 -1.26
CA GLU A 345 32.84 11.33 -2.53
C GLU A 345 32.24 10.03 -3.06
N VAL A 346 31.40 10.13 -4.06
CA VAL A 346 30.93 8.96 -4.81
C VAL A 346 32.16 8.47 -5.57
N ASP A 347 32.73 7.35 -5.16
CA ASP A 347 33.73 6.65 -5.96
C ASP A 347 33.10 6.29 -7.32
N GLN A 348 33.28 7.18 -8.26
CA GLN A 348 32.96 6.94 -9.66
C GLN A 348 33.96 5.90 -10.20
N GLY A 349 33.79 4.65 -9.75
CA GLY A 349 34.43 3.54 -10.41
C GLY A 349 34.16 3.66 -11.90
N ARG A 350 35.20 3.96 -12.65
CA ARG A 350 35.30 4.15 -14.09
C ARG A 350 34.20 3.46 -14.90
N MET A 351 33.04 4.08 -14.98
CA MET A 351 32.15 3.86 -16.11
C MET A 351 32.64 4.75 -17.23
N THR A 352 33.27 4.14 -18.22
CA THR A 352 33.48 4.77 -19.52
C THR A 352 32.14 5.33 -19.99
N ALA A 353 32.05 6.66 -20.05
CA ALA A 353 30.85 7.33 -20.51
C ALA A 353 30.52 6.80 -21.92
N PRO A 354 29.29 6.36 -22.18
CA PRO A 354 28.88 6.16 -23.56
C PRO A 354 28.93 7.51 -24.27
N ALA A 355 29.48 7.51 -25.47
CA ALA A 355 29.60 8.70 -26.33
C ALA A 355 28.23 9.44 -26.35
N PRO A 356 28.23 10.78 -26.34
CA PRO A 356 26.99 11.56 -26.30
C PRO A 356 26.12 11.18 -27.49
N ALA A 357 24.95 10.61 -27.17
CA ALA A 357 23.94 10.30 -28.16
C ALA A 357 23.50 11.59 -28.84
N GLN A 358 23.62 11.64 -30.16
CA GLN A 358 23.10 12.74 -30.96
C GLN A 358 21.59 12.92 -30.64
N PRO A 359 21.11 14.14 -30.45
CA PRO A 359 19.72 14.38 -30.12
C PRO A 359 18.84 13.84 -31.25
N ARG A 360 18.01 12.85 -30.93
CA ARG A 360 16.95 12.38 -31.82
C ARG A 360 15.90 13.48 -31.93
N THR A 361 15.81 14.11 -33.09
CA THR A 361 14.72 15.06 -33.43
C THR A 361 13.39 14.31 -33.44
N MET A 362 12.45 14.78 -32.63
CA MET A 362 11.06 14.30 -32.71
C MET A 362 10.44 14.74 -34.05
N PRO A 363 9.58 13.90 -34.67
CA PRO A 363 8.86 14.30 -35.88
C PRO A 363 8.00 15.54 -35.59
N GLY A 364 8.27 16.63 -36.36
CA GLY A 364 7.52 17.88 -36.24
C GLY A 364 8.28 19.09 -35.69
N GLN A 365 9.48 18.94 -35.15
CA GLN A 365 10.32 20.07 -34.75
C GLN A 365 11.30 20.45 -35.86
N ARG A 366 11.04 21.58 -36.54
CA ARG A 366 12.01 22.22 -37.46
C ARG A 366 12.92 23.15 -36.64
N HIS A 367 14.19 22.81 -36.54
CA HIS A 367 15.20 23.76 -36.12
C HIS A 367 15.50 24.67 -37.32
N ALA A 368 15.09 25.95 -37.22
CA ALA A 368 15.45 26.97 -38.18
C ALA A 368 16.97 27.21 -38.06
N LYS A 369 17.76 26.74 -39.03
CA LYS A 369 19.13 27.17 -39.23
C LYS A 369 19.07 28.59 -39.81
N ARG A 370 19.37 29.63 -39.01
CA ARG A 370 19.62 30.98 -39.54
C ARG A 370 20.98 30.99 -40.17
N ASP A 371 21.02 31.28 -41.46
CA ASP A 371 22.27 31.59 -42.13
C ASP A 371 22.85 32.87 -41.50
N PRO A 372 24.18 32.96 -41.26
CA PRO A 372 24.80 34.17 -40.75
C PRO A 372 24.82 35.23 -41.86
N ILE A 373 23.83 36.11 -41.84
CA ILE A 373 23.84 37.31 -42.72
C ILE A 373 24.73 38.35 -42.06
N GLY A 374 25.77 38.79 -42.74
CA GLY A 374 26.47 40.04 -42.48
C GLY A 374 27.71 39.94 -41.59
N LYS A 375 28.74 39.20 -42.01
CA LYS A 375 30.10 39.59 -41.70
C LYS A 375 30.68 40.35 -42.90
N PRO A 376 31.15 41.63 -42.76
CA PRO A 376 31.80 42.33 -43.87
C PRO A 376 33.11 41.61 -44.21
N VAL A 377 33.30 41.36 -45.49
CA VAL A 377 34.57 40.83 -46.01
C VAL A 377 35.58 41.99 -45.94
N PRO A 378 36.78 41.81 -45.37
CA PRO A 378 37.80 42.86 -45.41
C PRO A 378 38.27 43.03 -46.86
N THR A 379 38.11 44.26 -47.36
CA THR A 379 38.67 44.70 -48.64
C THR A 379 40.19 44.74 -48.51
N HIS A 380 40.91 43.93 -49.31
CA HIS A 380 42.36 44.05 -49.53
C HIS A 380 42.61 45.43 -50.19
N GLU A 381 43.32 46.29 -49.48
CA GLU A 381 43.99 47.45 -50.09
C GLU A 381 45.16 46.92 -50.98
N THR A 382 45.01 47.09 -52.28
CA THR A 382 46.12 46.97 -53.23
C THR A 382 46.96 48.26 -53.15
N SER A 383 48.12 48.13 -52.51
CA SER A 383 49.22 49.13 -52.67
C SER A 383 49.76 49.08 -54.07
N GLY A 384 49.44 50.07 -54.89
CA GLY A 384 50.07 50.37 -56.13
C GLY A 384 51.18 51.41 -55.96
N THR A 385 52.42 51.03 -56.16
CA THR A 385 53.58 51.87 -56.29
C THR A 385 53.53 52.55 -57.63
N ILE A 386 53.68 53.89 -57.75
CA ILE A 386 54.64 54.70 -58.40
C ILE A 386 54.51 56.12 -57.85
#